data_9b0d58ac2705aa782c13637b74cfed03
#
_entry.id   9b0d58ac2705aa782c13637b74cfed03
#
_cell.length_a   1.000
_cell.length_b   1.000
_cell.length_c   1.000
_cell.angle_alpha   90.00
_cell.angle_beta   90.00
_cell.angle_gamma   90.00
#
_symmetry.space_group_name_H-M   'P 1'
#
loop_
_entity.id
_entity.type
_entity.pdbx_description
1 polymer ?
#
loop_
_entity_poly.entity_id
_entity_poly.type
_entity_poly.pdbx_seq_one_letter_code
_entity_poly.pdbx_strand_id
1 'polypeptide(L)'
;MRKLCLIFCCITLLAACQKVVVEQKQVAVIEPKTELVVGTLFGPQIYFSSGQGESGYDYEMAARFAKYLNLELKMMPFANISELYGALKAGKIDIIAAGLADTPSRREKFRVGPPLYRVNQVLVYRQGTRPPKDINDLEGDITVITDSSFVDTLSELQKSNPNLMWKQEKDKDSEELLAMIASGDLQYTIADSTSLDINRRFMPELREGAVLKEKQPVVWLLPPNNSDRLMSQLLAFWHIEKRSGTLAHLNEKYFAHVRRFDYVDTRAFIRAIDNKLPKYQETFEKYAGDIDWRKLAATAYQESHWNPNARSPTGVRGLMMLTLPTAKQVGIKNRLDPYQSIQGGAKYLNSMLERLPASIPESQRMWFALASYNIGFGHVEDARKLAQSMGLNPSAWRDIKEVLPLLQKRKHYKKTRYGYARGNEAVHYVDSIRRYYDTLVWIDNQNILLDLKSDVTQTADNSGQTMEGAQPQ
;
A
#
# COMPACT_ATOMS: atom_id res chain seq x y z
N MET A 1 -10.23 46.82 85.54
CA MET A 1 -10.99 46.33 84.35
C MET A 1 -10.26 46.52 82.98
N ARG A 2 -9.28 47.42 82.83
CA ARG A 2 -8.56 47.65 81.55
C ARG A 2 -7.49 46.54 81.20
N LYS A 3 -6.93 45.86 82.21
CA LYS A 3 -5.94 44.84 81.99
C LYS A 3 -6.47 43.43 81.64
N LEU A 4 -7.78 43.15 81.96
CA LEU A 4 -8.40 41.86 81.63
C LEU A 4 -8.91 41.78 80.20
N CYS A 5 -9.25 42.92 79.55
CA CYS A 5 -9.62 42.94 78.14
C CYS A 5 -8.47 42.73 77.15
N LEU A 6 -7.24 43.11 77.52
CA LEU A 6 -6.08 42.95 76.65
C LEU A 6 -5.60 41.48 76.57
N ILE A 7 -5.79 40.69 77.61
CA ILE A 7 -5.42 39.27 77.65
C ILE A 7 -6.42 38.47 76.80
N PHE A 8 -7.72 38.84 76.82
CA PHE A 8 -8.76 38.14 76.04
C PHE A 8 -8.62 38.42 74.51
N CYS A 9 -8.19 39.63 74.10
CA CYS A 9 -7.92 39.94 72.70
C CYS A 9 -6.66 39.23 72.13
N CYS A 10 -5.63 38.97 72.94
CA CYS A 10 -4.48 38.19 72.50
C CYS A 10 -4.73 36.68 72.36
N ILE A 11 -5.65 36.12 73.11
CA ILE A 11 -6.03 34.69 73.02
C ILE A 11 -6.89 34.42 71.78
N THR A 12 -7.73 35.37 71.35
CA THR A 12 -8.54 35.24 70.11
C THR A 12 -7.72 35.41 68.83
N LEU A 13 -6.58 36.10 68.86
CA LEU A 13 -5.65 36.24 67.72
C LEU A 13 -4.77 35.01 67.51
N LEU A 14 -4.53 34.17 68.51
CA LEU A 14 -3.76 32.93 68.38
C LEU A 14 -4.61 31.73 67.90
N ALA A 15 -5.93 31.78 67.91
CA ALA A 15 -6.81 30.73 67.39
C ALA A 15 -7.09 30.85 65.88
N ALA A 16 -6.65 31.92 65.20
CA ALA A 16 -6.89 32.14 63.78
C ALA A 16 -5.80 31.62 62.83
N CYS A 17 -4.74 30.98 63.37
CA CYS A 17 -3.78 30.24 62.52
C CYS A 17 -4.23 28.80 62.35
N GLN A 18 -5.42 28.55 61.75
CA GLN A 18 -5.69 27.29 61.11
C GLN A 18 -4.73 27.17 59.91
N LYS A 19 -3.84 26.19 59.95
CA LYS A 19 -3.05 25.77 58.80
C LYS A 19 -4.01 25.49 57.66
N VAL A 20 -4.05 26.41 56.69
CA VAL A 20 -4.60 26.09 55.37
C VAL A 20 -3.73 24.98 54.83
N VAL A 21 -4.19 23.77 54.96
CA VAL A 21 -3.63 22.62 54.25
C VAL A 21 -3.99 22.92 52.79
N VAL A 22 -3.08 23.58 52.08
CA VAL A 22 -3.11 23.62 50.62
C VAL A 22 -2.88 22.17 50.22
N GLU A 23 -3.99 21.52 49.89
CA GLU A 23 -3.97 20.24 49.20
C GLU A 23 -3.17 20.47 47.92
N GLN A 24 -1.90 20.13 47.96
CA GLN A 24 -1.05 20.10 46.76
C GLN A 24 -1.73 19.06 45.87
N LYS A 25 -2.58 19.56 44.96
CA LYS A 25 -3.01 18.77 43.82
C LYS A 25 -1.75 18.24 43.19
N GLN A 26 -1.48 16.94 43.43
CA GLN A 26 -0.36 16.27 42.77
C GLN A 26 -0.54 16.57 41.28
N VAL A 27 0.30 17.43 40.74
CA VAL A 27 0.47 17.57 39.30
C VAL A 27 0.90 16.20 38.86
N ALA A 28 -0.02 15.47 38.25
CA ALA A 28 0.29 14.18 37.67
C ALA A 28 1.52 14.43 36.77
N VAL A 29 2.63 13.82 37.13
CA VAL A 29 3.82 13.81 36.28
C VAL A 29 3.38 13.06 35.04
N ILE A 30 3.06 13.81 33.98
CA ILE A 30 2.77 13.23 32.69
C ILE A 30 4.09 12.64 32.23
N GLU A 31 4.23 11.34 32.34
CA GLU A 31 5.39 10.64 31.79
C GLU A 31 5.52 11.04 30.31
N PRO A 32 6.73 11.36 29.88
CA PRO A 32 6.94 11.73 28.47
C PRO A 32 6.52 10.54 27.61
N LYS A 33 5.63 10.79 26.67
CA LYS A 33 5.12 9.79 25.74
C LYS A 33 6.28 9.24 24.92
N THR A 34 6.44 7.93 24.90
CA THR A 34 7.52 7.22 24.18
C THR A 34 7.05 6.58 22.86
N GLU A 35 5.75 6.35 22.71
CA GLU A 35 5.15 5.70 21.54
C GLU A 35 4.17 6.64 20.82
N LEU A 36 4.12 6.53 19.47
CA LEU A 36 3.03 7.02 18.65
C LEU A 36 2.12 5.84 18.30
N VAL A 37 0.92 5.82 18.86
CA VAL A 37 -0.05 4.73 18.63
C VAL A 37 -0.97 5.13 17.46
N VAL A 38 -0.88 4.39 16.34
CA VAL A 38 -1.61 4.67 15.11
C VAL A 38 -2.62 3.57 14.85
N GLY A 39 -3.91 3.93 14.85
CA GLY A 39 -5.00 3.03 14.45
C GLY A 39 -5.10 2.93 12.94
N THR A 40 -5.25 1.71 12.43
CA THR A 40 -5.28 1.44 11.00
C THR A 40 -6.27 0.32 10.65
N LEU A 41 -6.51 0.13 9.35
CA LEU A 41 -7.19 -1.02 8.77
C LEU A 41 -6.19 -1.86 7.98
N PHE A 42 -6.45 -3.16 7.87
CA PHE A 42 -5.70 -3.97 6.93
C PHE A 42 -6.08 -3.61 5.50
N GLY A 43 -5.11 -3.65 4.61
CA GLY A 43 -5.30 -3.43 3.18
C GLY A 43 -3.97 -3.27 2.44
N PRO A 44 -3.85 -3.73 1.18
CA PRO A 44 -2.59 -3.79 0.44
C PRO A 44 -1.90 -2.43 0.26
N GLN A 45 -2.65 -1.34 0.34
CA GLN A 45 -2.13 0.02 0.23
C GLN A 45 -2.09 0.79 1.56
N ILE A 46 -2.79 0.30 2.59
CA ILE A 46 -2.94 0.98 3.88
C ILE A 46 -1.88 0.48 4.84
N TYR A 47 -2.07 -0.76 5.29
CA TYR A 47 -1.20 -1.48 6.20
C TYR A 47 -1.35 -2.99 6.00
N PHE A 48 -0.25 -3.68 5.84
CA PHE A 48 -0.20 -5.14 5.89
C PHE A 48 1.11 -5.61 6.51
N SER A 49 1.07 -6.76 7.16
CA SER A 49 2.23 -7.45 7.71
C SER A 49 2.46 -8.74 6.95
N SER A 50 3.70 -8.98 6.55
CA SER A 50 4.12 -10.20 5.85
C SER A 50 5.39 -10.76 6.51
N GLY A 51 5.83 -11.95 6.08
CA GLY A 51 7.11 -12.51 6.52
C GLY A 51 8.33 -11.64 6.22
N GLN A 52 8.19 -10.61 5.36
CA GLN A 52 9.23 -9.62 5.05
C GLN A 52 9.10 -8.32 5.87
N GLY A 53 8.14 -8.25 6.79
CA GLY A 53 7.88 -7.09 7.64
C GLY A 53 6.59 -6.36 7.29
N GLU A 54 6.43 -5.18 7.88
CA GLU A 54 5.27 -4.33 7.72
C GLU A 54 5.42 -3.39 6.52
N SER A 55 4.31 -3.12 5.80
CA SER A 55 4.29 -2.29 4.61
C SER A 55 2.93 -1.61 4.44
N GLY A 56 2.84 -0.68 3.52
CA GLY A 56 1.64 0.10 3.20
C GLY A 56 1.95 1.60 3.17
N TYR A 57 1.15 2.36 2.45
CA TYR A 57 1.32 3.82 2.33
C TYR A 57 1.20 4.50 3.70
N ASP A 58 0.12 4.17 4.44
CA ASP A 58 -0.13 4.76 5.75
C ASP A 58 0.91 4.32 6.78
N TYR A 59 1.36 3.06 6.71
CA TYR A 59 2.46 2.56 7.54
C TYR A 59 3.76 3.34 7.30
N GLU A 60 4.21 3.48 6.06
CA GLU A 60 5.47 4.17 5.76
C GLU A 60 5.43 5.65 6.16
N MET A 61 4.28 6.31 5.97
CA MET A 61 4.10 7.68 6.43
C MET A 61 4.08 7.77 7.95
N ALA A 62 3.41 6.82 8.65
CA ALA A 62 3.37 6.77 10.11
C ALA A 62 4.76 6.50 10.71
N ALA A 63 5.54 5.60 10.12
CA ALA A 63 6.92 5.32 10.55
C ALA A 63 7.82 6.56 10.42
N ARG A 64 7.68 7.30 9.33
CA ARG A 64 8.39 8.58 9.15
C ARG A 64 7.94 9.64 10.14
N PHE A 65 6.64 9.72 10.43
CA PHE A 65 6.11 10.68 11.39
C PHE A 65 6.53 10.36 12.82
N ALA A 66 6.49 9.08 13.23
CA ALA A 66 7.00 8.64 14.54
C ALA A 66 8.49 8.99 14.69
N LYS A 67 9.30 8.73 13.66
CA LYS A 67 10.72 9.14 13.63
C LYS A 67 10.89 10.65 13.73
N TYR A 68 10.08 11.45 13.04
CA TYR A 68 10.09 12.91 13.13
C TYR A 68 9.79 13.41 14.56
N LEU A 69 8.89 12.72 15.27
CA LEU A 69 8.53 13.01 16.65
C LEU A 69 9.53 12.45 17.68
N ASN A 70 10.50 11.65 17.25
CA ASN A 70 11.41 10.87 18.12
C ASN A 70 10.64 9.92 19.07
N LEU A 71 9.62 9.24 18.51
CA LEU A 71 8.77 8.25 19.19
C LEU A 71 8.89 6.89 18.50
N GLU A 72 8.60 5.81 19.24
CA GLU A 72 8.42 4.49 18.64
C GLU A 72 7.05 4.39 17.98
N LEU A 73 6.98 3.76 16.79
CA LEU A 73 5.72 3.51 16.12
C LEU A 73 5.05 2.26 16.64
N LYS A 74 3.77 2.37 17.01
CA LYS A 74 2.91 1.22 17.31
C LYS A 74 1.68 1.24 16.41
N MET A 75 1.64 0.34 15.43
CA MET A 75 0.45 0.15 14.60
C MET A 75 -0.57 -0.71 15.34
N MET A 76 -1.83 -0.26 15.35
CA MET A 76 -2.98 -0.98 15.91
C MET A 76 -4.02 -1.20 14.83
N PRO A 77 -4.07 -2.38 14.18
CA PRO A 77 -5.11 -2.69 13.22
C PRO A 77 -6.44 -2.99 13.91
N PHE A 78 -7.54 -2.54 13.29
CA PHE A 78 -8.91 -2.75 13.72
C PHE A 78 -9.71 -3.48 12.64
N ALA A 79 -10.80 -4.13 13.03
CA ALA A 79 -11.63 -4.88 12.11
C ALA A 79 -12.47 -3.96 11.20
N ASN A 80 -12.91 -2.79 11.70
CA ASN A 80 -13.79 -1.87 10.97
C ASN A 80 -13.58 -0.40 11.38
N ILE A 81 -14.19 0.49 10.59
CA ILE A 81 -14.08 1.96 10.78
C ILE A 81 -14.74 2.40 12.09
N SER A 82 -15.84 1.76 12.51
CA SER A 82 -16.56 2.13 13.75
C SER A 82 -15.68 1.89 14.98
N GLU A 83 -14.94 0.79 15.01
CA GLU A 83 -13.97 0.47 16.08
C GLU A 83 -12.83 1.47 16.12
N LEU A 84 -12.27 1.85 14.96
CA LEU A 84 -11.26 2.90 14.86
C LEU A 84 -11.73 4.22 15.48
N TYR A 85 -12.93 4.64 15.15
CA TYR A 85 -13.53 5.86 15.72
C TYR A 85 -13.70 5.77 17.22
N GLY A 86 -14.16 4.63 17.72
CA GLY A 86 -14.28 4.36 19.15
C GLY A 86 -12.93 4.43 19.86
N ALA A 87 -11.91 3.83 19.29
CA ALA A 87 -10.56 3.81 19.85
C ALA A 87 -9.93 5.21 19.90
N LEU A 88 -10.12 6.03 18.84
CA LEU A 88 -9.62 7.41 18.81
C LEU A 88 -10.33 8.28 19.85
N LYS A 89 -11.65 8.20 19.97
CA LYS A 89 -12.43 8.92 20.98
C LYS A 89 -12.07 8.51 22.42
N ALA A 90 -11.76 7.23 22.63
CA ALA A 90 -11.35 6.72 23.92
C ALA A 90 -9.87 7.01 24.27
N GLY A 91 -9.11 7.66 23.39
CA GLY A 91 -7.69 7.95 23.59
C GLY A 91 -6.79 6.70 23.59
N LYS A 92 -7.26 5.57 23.04
CA LYS A 92 -6.47 4.34 22.89
C LYS A 92 -5.45 4.45 21.75
N ILE A 93 -5.72 5.30 20.78
CA ILE A 93 -4.84 5.61 19.65
C ILE A 93 -4.76 7.14 19.51
N ASP A 94 -3.66 7.62 18.93
CA ASP A 94 -3.38 9.05 18.73
C ASP A 94 -3.90 9.58 17.41
N ILE A 95 -3.80 8.75 16.39
CA ILE A 95 -4.11 9.09 14.99
C ILE A 95 -4.79 7.88 14.36
N ILE A 96 -5.73 8.13 13.46
CA ILE A 96 -6.20 7.15 12.49
C ILE A 96 -5.47 7.39 11.17
N ALA A 97 -4.76 6.38 10.69
CA ALA A 97 -4.11 6.30 9.37
C ALA A 97 -4.61 5.04 8.67
N ALA A 98 -5.70 5.16 7.91
CA ALA A 98 -6.46 4.02 7.38
C ALA A 98 -7.08 4.28 6.00
N GLY A 99 -6.42 5.08 5.16
CA GLY A 99 -6.89 5.38 3.81
C GLY A 99 -8.24 6.12 3.77
N LEU A 100 -8.58 6.88 4.80
CA LEU A 100 -9.90 7.48 4.94
C LEU A 100 -10.04 8.79 4.14
N ALA A 101 -11.07 8.88 3.29
CA ALA A 101 -11.39 10.11 2.58
C ALA A 101 -11.94 11.19 3.55
N ASP A 102 -11.61 12.45 3.27
CA ASP A 102 -12.11 13.61 3.99
C ASP A 102 -13.58 13.85 3.65
N THR A 103 -14.46 13.88 4.67
CA THR A 103 -15.89 14.14 4.52
C THR A 103 -16.38 15.15 5.54
N PRO A 104 -17.50 15.88 5.26
CA PRO A 104 -18.12 16.77 6.23
C PRO A 104 -18.43 16.07 7.56
N SER A 105 -18.99 14.85 7.53
CA SER A 105 -19.33 14.11 8.75
C SER A 105 -18.11 13.74 9.60
N ARG A 106 -16.95 13.53 8.99
CA ARG A 106 -15.67 13.29 9.70
C ARG A 106 -15.15 14.57 10.33
N ARG A 107 -15.23 15.70 9.62
CA ARG A 107 -14.81 17.02 10.14
C ARG A 107 -15.62 17.47 11.36
N GLU A 108 -16.87 17.06 11.48
CA GLU A 108 -17.69 17.31 12.66
C GLU A 108 -17.24 16.52 13.90
N LYS A 109 -16.70 15.32 13.68
CA LYS A 109 -16.36 14.37 14.74
C LYS A 109 -14.88 14.35 15.13
N PHE A 110 -13.99 14.79 14.22
CA PHE A 110 -12.53 14.65 14.34
C PHE A 110 -11.81 15.85 13.74
N ARG A 111 -10.57 16.04 14.13
CA ARG A 111 -9.67 16.95 13.40
C ARG A 111 -9.09 16.23 12.21
N VAL A 112 -9.17 16.88 11.06
CA VAL A 112 -8.72 16.32 9.78
C VAL A 112 -7.34 16.86 9.45
N GLY A 113 -6.39 15.95 9.22
CA GLY A 113 -5.02 16.26 8.82
C GLY A 113 -4.91 16.74 7.37
N PRO A 114 -3.71 17.09 6.92
CA PRO A 114 -3.47 17.52 5.54
C PRO A 114 -3.66 16.36 4.56
N PRO A 115 -4.00 16.65 3.28
CA PRO A 115 -4.23 15.63 2.26
C PRO A 115 -2.92 14.91 1.89
N LEU A 116 -2.95 13.58 1.92
CA LEU A 116 -1.83 12.72 1.54
C LEU A 116 -1.85 12.41 0.03
N TYR A 117 -3.00 11.98 -0.46
CA TYR A 117 -3.27 11.73 -1.87
C TYR A 117 -4.76 11.96 -2.18
N ARG A 118 -5.18 11.72 -3.42
CA ARG A 118 -6.57 11.88 -3.84
C ARG A 118 -7.06 10.65 -4.58
N VAL A 119 -8.33 10.29 -4.35
CA VAL A 119 -9.01 9.16 -4.97
C VAL A 119 -10.33 9.61 -5.60
N ASN A 120 -10.82 8.86 -6.56
CA ASN A 120 -12.21 8.98 -7.02
C ASN A 120 -13.02 7.87 -6.33
N GLN A 121 -14.27 8.16 -6.00
CA GLN A 121 -15.23 7.14 -5.59
C GLN A 121 -15.97 6.65 -6.83
N VAL A 122 -15.88 5.37 -7.09
CA VAL A 122 -16.40 4.75 -8.29
C VAL A 122 -17.36 3.62 -7.96
N LEU A 123 -18.40 3.50 -8.75
CA LEU A 123 -19.28 2.35 -8.71
C LEU A 123 -18.54 1.14 -9.25
N VAL A 124 -18.70 -0.01 -8.57
CA VAL A 124 -18.04 -1.27 -8.95
C VAL A 124 -19.09 -2.31 -9.25
N TYR A 125 -18.90 -3.03 -10.35
CA TYR A 125 -19.76 -4.11 -10.80
C TYR A 125 -18.94 -5.25 -11.41
N ARG A 126 -19.57 -6.41 -11.66
CA ARG A 126 -18.92 -7.59 -12.25
C ARG A 126 -18.93 -7.54 -13.77
N GLN A 127 -17.86 -8.00 -14.39
CA GLN A 127 -17.82 -8.23 -15.85
C GLN A 127 -18.93 -9.18 -16.30
N GLY A 128 -19.57 -8.87 -17.41
CA GLY A 128 -20.72 -9.63 -17.95
C GLY A 128 -22.08 -9.08 -17.51
N THR A 129 -22.11 -8.17 -16.53
CA THR A 129 -23.28 -7.37 -16.20
C THR A 129 -23.37 -6.14 -17.12
N ARG A 130 -24.57 -5.64 -17.39
CA ARG A 130 -24.77 -4.39 -18.13
C ARG A 130 -24.06 -3.24 -17.42
N PRO A 131 -23.16 -2.50 -18.08
CA PRO A 131 -22.48 -1.38 -17.45
C PRO A 131 -23.46 -0.29 -17.01
N PRO A 132 -23.57 0.05 -15.72
CA PRO A 132 -24.39 1.20 -15.30
C PRO A 132 -23.71 2.48 -15.72
N LYS A 133 -24.45 3.36 -16.40
CA LYS A 133 -23.95 4.67 -16.86
C LYS A 133 -23.91 5.69 -15.74
N ASP A 134 -24.90 5.62 -14.86
CA ASP A 134 -24.98 6.41 -13.65
C ASP A 134 -25.71 5.61 -12.54
N ILE A 135 -25.92 6.25 -11.38
CA ILE A 135 -26.55 5.62 -10.24
C ILE A 135 -28.05 5.33 -10.43
N ASN A 136 -28.69 5.95 -11.43
CA ASN A 136 -30.11 5.75 -11.73
C ASN A 136 -30.36 4.56 -12.65
N ASP A 137 -29.30 4.08 -13.32
CA ASP A 137 -29.37 2.94 -14.24
C ASP A 137 -29.16 1.57 -13.52
N LEU A 138 -29.16 1.55 -12.19
CA LEU A 138 -28.87 0.34 -11.44
C LEU A 138 -30.06 -0.64 -11.47
N GLU A 139 -29.76 -1.87 -11.86
CA GLU A 139 -30.71 -2.98 -11.85
C GLU A 139 -30.56 -3.86 -10.59
N GLY A 140 -30.19 -3.25 -9.45
CA GLY A 140 -29.98 -3.98 -8.19
C GLY A 140 -29.47 -3.15 -7.04
N ASP A 141 -29.18 -3.83 -5.93
CA ASP A 141 -28.81 -3.22 -4.66
C ASP A 141 -27.33 -2.80 -4.61
N ILE A 142 -27.09 -1.61 -4.07
CA ILE A 142 -25.74 -1.17 -3.67
C ILE A 142 -25.50 -1.62 -2.22
N THR A 143 -24.35 -2.21 -1.96
CA THR A 143 -23.90 -2.51 -0.60
C THR A 143 -22.57 -1.80 -0.33
N VAL A 144 -22.46 -1.09 0.80
CA VAL A 144 -21.27 -0.34 1.19
C VAL A 144 -20.92 -0.59 2.66
N ILE A 145 -19.68 -0.30 3.04
CA ILE A 145 -19.20 -0.44 4.42
C ILE A 145 -19.82 0.66 5.29
N THR A 146 -20.26 0.27 6.48
CA THR A 146 -20.77 1.20 7.52
C THR A 146 -19.66 2.21 7.91
N ASP A 147 -20.06 3.46 8.17
CA ASP A 147 -19.18 4.59 8.51
C ASP A 147 -18.13 4.94 7.43
N SER A 148 -18.25 4.34 6.23
CA SER A 148 -17.41 4.73 5.09
C SER A 148 -17.84 6.08 4.50
N SER A 149 -16.94 6.73 3.77
CA SER A 149 -17.26 7.95 3.00
C SER A 149 -18.29 7.70 1.88
N PHE A 150 -18.53 6.44 1.54
CA PHE A 150 -19.50 6.04 0.52
C PHE A 150 -20.94 6.25 1.02
N VAL A 151 -21.19 6.08 2.33
CA VAL A 151 -22.48 6.40 2.96
C VAL A 151 -22.78 7.89 2.84
N ASP A 152 -21.78 8.76 3.10
CA ASP A 152 -21.93 10.21 2.93
C ASP A 152 -22.26 10.57 1.47
N THR A 153 -21.57 9.95 0.50
CA THR A 153 -21.82 10.17 -0.93
C THR A 153 -23.19 9.71 -1.37
N LEU A 154 -23.62 8.52 -0.94
CA LEU A 154 -24.96 8.01 -1.25
C LEU A 154 -26.07 8.87 -0.62
N SER A 155 -25.86 9.32 0.62
CA SER A 155 -26.78 10.24 1.29
C SER A 155 -26.89 11.60 0.61
N GLU A 156 -25.81 12.09 0.03
CA GLU A 156 -25.79 13.30 -0.79
C GLU A 156 -26.56 13.11 -2.10
N LEU A 157 -26.31 12.01 -2.80
CA LEU A 157 -26.97 11.65 -4.06
C LEU A 157 -28.48 11.37 -3.84
N GLN A 158 -28.88 10.81 -2.70
CA GLN A 158 -30.28 10.55 -2.36
C GLN A 158 -31.13 11.83 -2.29
N LYS A 159 -30.52 13.00 -2.00
CA LYS A 159 -31.26 14.28 -2.00
C LYS A 159 -31.86 14.62 -3.38
N SER A 160 -31.14 14.25 -4.45
CA SER A 160 -31.60 14.40 -5.84
C SER A 160 -32.31 13.15 -6.38
N ASN A 161 -32.11 12.00 -5.74
CA ASN A 161 -32.68 10.69 -6.12
C ASN A 161 -33.35 10.02 -4.92
N PRO A 162 -34.55 10.44 -4.50
CA PRO A 162 -35.20 9.96 -3.27
C PRO A 162 -35.42 8.44 -3.22
N ASN A 163 -35.49 7.79 -4.38
CA ASN A 163 -35.66 6.33 -4.48
C ASN A 163 -34.36 5.54 -4.38
N LEU A 164 -33.20 6.20 -4.26
CA LEU A 164 -31.92 5.53 -4.11
C LEU A 164 -31.86 4.81 -2.77
N MET A 165 -31.66 3.50 -2.82
CA MET A 165 -31.55 2.62 -1.64
C MET A 165 -30.20 1.93 -1.64
N TRP A 166 -29.64 1.68 -0.44
CA TRP A 166 -28.41 0.89 -0.27
C TRP A 166 -28.43 0.15 1.06
N LYS A 167 -27.61 -0.90 1.13
CA LYS A 167 -27.34 -1.67 2.33
C LYS A 167 -25.99 -1.28 2.93
N GLN A 168 -25.87 -1.39 4.24
CA GLN A 168 -24.62 -1.17 4.95
C GLN A 168 -24.15 -2.47 5.61
N GLU A 169 -22.89 -2.83 5.39
CA GLU A 169 -22.22 -3.97 5.99
C GLU A 169 -21.24 -3.47 7.07
N LYS A 170 -21.31 -4.09 8.26
CA LYS A 170 -20.47 -3.75 9.39
C LYS A 170 -19.33 -4.73 9.62
N ASP A 171 -19.58 -6.00 9.33
CA ASP A 171 -18.70 -7.12 9.68
C ASP A 171 -17.80 -7.54 8.51
N LYS A 172 -17.83 -6.80 7.41
CA LYS A 172 -16.99 -7.01 6.23
C LYS A 172 -16.12 -5.79 5.96
N ASP A 173 -14.99 -6.00 5.30
CA ASP A 173 -14.15 -4.94 4.79
C ASP A 173 -14.41 -4.63 3.30
N SER A 174 -13.72 -3.62 2.76
CA SER A 174 -13.89 -3.22 1.36
C SER A 174 -13.41 -4.29 0.38
N GLU A 175 -12.42 -5.10 0.75
CA GLU A 175 -11.87 -6.15 -0.09
C GLU A 175 -12.83 -7.34 -0.16
N GLU A 176 -13.46 -7.68 0.96
CA GLU A 176 -14.51 -8.71 1.00
C GLU A 176 -15.70 -8.32 0.13
N LEU A 177 -16.16 -7.04 0.15
CA LEU A 177 -17.23 -6.59 -0.75
C LEU A 177 -16.80 -6.67 -2.22
N LEU A 178 -15.56 -6.30 -2.55
CA LEU A 178 -15.03 -6.46 -3.91
C LEU A 178 -14.97 -7.94 -4.33
N ALA A 179 -14.57 -8.84 -3.44
CA ALA A 179 -14.58 -10.28 -3.70
C ALA A 179 -16.00 -10.80 -3.94
N MET A 180 -17.00 -10.35 -3.19
CA MET A 180 -18.40 -10.70 -3.41
C MET A 180 -18.97 -10.15 -4.73
N ILE A 181 -18.49 -9.00 -5.21
CA ILE A 181 -18.79 -8.52 -6.57
C ILE A 181 -18.14 -9.45 -7.61
N ALA A 182 -16.88 -9.83 -7.41
CA ALA A 182 -16.15 -10.69 -8.35
C ALA A 182 -16.76 -12.11 -8.45
N SER A 183 -17.25 -12.69 -7.34
CA SER A 183 -17.98 -13.96 -7.31
C SER A 183 -19.39 -13.85 -7.89
N GLY A 184 -20.03 -12.69 -7.79
CA GLY A 184 -21.42 -12.44 -8.18
C GLY A 184 -22.43 -12.51 -7.05
N ASP A 185 -21.97 -12.59 -5.79
CA ASP A 185 -22.81 -12.61 -4.60
C ASP A 185 -23.38 -11.21 -4.28
N LEU A 186 -22.74 -10.15 -4.77
CA LEU A 186 -23.22 -8.78 -4.75
C LEU A 186 -23.28 -8.21 -6.17
N GLN A 187 -24.25 -7.30 -6.40
CA GLN A 187 -24.43 -6.66 -7.70
C GLN A 187 -23.57 -5.42 -7.83
N TYR A 188 -23.64 -4.52 -6.84
CA TYR A 188 -22.90 -3.26 -6.85
C TYR A 188 -22.30 -2.93 -5.50
N THR A 189 -21.12 -2.33 -5.52
CA THR A 189 -20.51 -1.63 -4.37
C THR A 189 -19.88 -0.33 -4.83
N ILE A 190 -19.38 0.46 -3.88
CA ILE A 190 -18.57 1.64 -4.17
C ILE A 190 -17.18 1.39 -3.59
N ALA A 191 -16.16 1.76 -4.35
CA ALA A 191 -14.78 1.70 -3.91
C ALA A 191 -14.01 2.97 -4.30
N ASP A 192 -12.91 3.19 -3.62
CA ASP A 192 -11.93 4.17 -4.08
C ASP A 192 -11.20 3.63 -5.31
N SER A 193 -10.96 4.50 -6.30
CA SER A 193 -10.34 4.12 -7.57
C SER A 193 -8.99 3.41 -7.40
N THR A 194 -8.18 3.82 -6.42
CA THR A 194 -6.90 3.16 -6.12
C THR A 194 -7.08 1.76 -5.53
N SER A 195 -8.07 1.56 -4.67
CA SER A 195 -8.42 0.24 -4.13
C SER A 195 -8.92 -0.69 -5.25
N LEU A 196 -9.81 -0.19 -6.12
CA LEU A 196 -10.27 -0.95 -7.27
C LEU A 196 -9.13 -1.34 -8.21
N ASP A 197 -8.24 -0.41 -8.56
CA ASP A 197 -7.10 -0.66 -9.45
C ASP A 197 -6.16 -1.74 -8.90
N ILE A 198 -5.94 -1.76 -7.58
CA ILE A 198 -5.13 -2.79 -6.93
C ILE A 198 -5.85 -4.14 -6.96
N ASN A 199 -7.12 -4.18 -6.57
CA ASN A 199 -7.87 -5.42 -6.44
C ASN A 199 -8.17 -6.09 -7.79
N ARG A 200 -8.26 -5.33 -8.88
CA ARG A 200 -8.40 -5.89 -10.25
C ARG A 200 -7.25 -6.81 -10.66
N ARG A 201 -6.09 -6.71 -10.03
CA ARG A 201 -4.95 -7.61 -10.29
C ARG A 201 -5.23 -9.03 -9.80
N PHE A 202 -6.07 -9.17 -8.79
CA PHE A 202 -6.41 -10.43 -8.14
C PHE A 202 -7.82 -10.89 -8.52
N MET A 203 -8.70 -9.94 -8.76
CA MET A 203 -10.12 -10.11 -9.11
C MET A 203 -10.40 -9.43 -10.45
N PRO A 204 -9.92 -10.04 -11.56
CA PRO A 204 -10.01 -9.42 -12.88
C PRO A 204 -11.44 -9.28 -13.42
N GLU A 205 -12.44 -9.85 -12.74
CA GLU A 205 -13.86 -9.70 -13.05
C GLU A 205 -14.41 -8.31 -12.67
N LEU A 206 -13.75 -7.58 -11.78
CA LEU A 206 -14.19 -6.26 -11.34
C LEU A 206 -14.15 -5.22 -12.47
N ARG A 207 -15.20 -4.42 -12.55
CA ARG A 207 -15.34 -3.31 -13.52
C ARG A 207 -15.65 -2.01 -12.81
N GLU A 208 -15.09 -0.95 -13.35
CA GLU A 208 -15.38 0.43 -12.96
C GLU A 208 -16.62 0.92 -13.71
N GLY A 209 -17.61 1.39 -12.98
CA GLY A 209 -18.80 2.07 -13.49
C GLY A 209 -18.67 3.59 -13.39
N ALA A 210 -19.78 4.25 -13.08
CA ALA A 210 -19.83 5.70 -12.94
C ALA A 210 -18.89 6.21 -11.84
N VAL A 211 -18.23 7.34 -12.08
CA VAL A 211 -17.52 8.11 -11.05
C VAL A 211 -18.55 8.91 -10.27
N LEU A 212 -18.72 8.59 -8.99
CA LEU A 212 -19.71 9.21 -8.13
C LEU A 212 -19.19 10.50 -7.46
N LYS A 213 -17.88 10.52 -7.15
CA LYS A 213 -17.21 11.67 -6.56
C LYS A 213 -15.74 11.72 -6.99
N GLU A 214 -15.28 12.88 -7.46
CA GLU A 214 -13.92 13.03 -7.97
C GLU A 214 -12.97 13.60 -6.92
N LYS A 215 -11.70 13.23 -7.03
CA LYS A 215 -10.55 13.86 -6.36
C LYS A 215 -10.71 14.04 -4.85
N GLN A 216 -11.36 13.07 -4.17
CA GLN A 216 -11.53 13.10 -2.72
C GLN A 216 -10.16 13.04 -2.05
N PRO A 217 -9.82 13.98 -1.15
CA PRO A 217 -8.57 13.92 -0.41
C PRO A 217 -8.63 12.78 0.61
N VAL A 218 -7.56 11.98 0.68
CA VAL A 218 -7.34 11.00 1.74
C VAL A 218 -6.47 11.64 2.81
N VAL A 219 -6.87 11.47 4.07
CA VAL A 219 -6.36 12.21 5.23
C VAL A 219 -6.22 11.33 6.45
N TRP A 220 -5.42 11.76 7.42
CA TRP A 220 -5.41 11.20 8.76
C TRP A 220 -6.38 11.94 9.68
N LEU A 221 -6.92 11.24 10.67
CA LEU A 221 -7.85 11.81 11.65
C LEU A 221 -7.19 11.83 13.03
N LEU A 222 -7.35 12.95 13.73
CA LEU A 222 -6.89 13.17 15.09
C LEU A 222 -8.09 13.39 16.03
N PRO A 223 -7.91 13.22 17.36
CA PRO A 223 -8.94 13.55 18.33
C PRO A 223 -9.45 14.99 18.17
N PRO A 224 -10.74 15.27 18.36
CA PRO A 224 -11.29 16.61 18.21
C PRO A 224 -10.73 17.60 19.24
N ASN A 225 -10.36 17.10 20.42
CA ASN A 225 -9.84 17.90 21.55
C ASN A 225 -8.40 17.49 21.89
N ASN A 226 -7.66 18.41 22.50
CA ASN A 226 -6.29 18.18 23.01
C ASN A 226 -5.26 17.68 21.95
N SER A 227 -5.51 17.93 20.68
CA SER A 227 -4.64 17.50 19.58
C SER A 227 -3.91 18.64 18.86
N ASP A 228 -3.93 19.88 19.40
CA ASP A 228 -3.33 21.05 18.74
C ASP A 228 -1.84 20.89 18.47
N ARG A 229 -1.10 20.40 19.47
CA ARG A 229 0.33 20.15 19.35
C ARG A 229 0.62 19.09 18.29
N LEU A 230 -0.10 17.97 18.33
CA LEU A 230 0.09 16.88 17.38
C LEU A 230 -0.29 17.30 15.96
N MET A 231 -1.37 18.08 15.80
CA MET A 231 -1.78 18.65 14.52
C MET A 231 -0.72 19.60 13.96
N SER A 232 -0.17 20.50 14.78
CA SER A 232 0.89 21.40 14.34
C SER A 232 2.14 20.66 13.90
N GLN A 233 2.54 19.61 14.62
CA GLN A 233 3.65 18.73 14.25
C GLN A 233 3.37 17.96 12.97
N LEU A 234 2.15 17.44 12.79
CA LEU A 234 1.72 16.75 11.57
C LEU A 234 1.76 17.67 10.34
N LEU A 235 1.32 18.91 10.47
CA LEU A 235 1.38 19.90 9.39
C LEU A 235 2.83 20.25 9.02
N ALA A 236 3.70 20.46 10.01
CA ALA A 236 5.12 20.72 9.78
C ALA A 236 5.80 19.54 9.08
N PHE A 237 5.58 18.32 9.57
CA PHE A 237 6.05 17.08 8.94
C PHE A 237 5.55 16.95 7.50
N TRP A 238 4.25 17.14 7.26
CA TRP A 238 3.67 17.07 5.93
C TRP A 238 4.32 18.03 4.93
N HIS A 239 4.62 19.27 5.38
CA HIS A 239 5.33 20.25 4.56
C HIS A 239 6.74 19.79 4.18
N ILE A 240 7.45 19.13 5.11
CA ILE A 240 8.78 18.57 4.87
C ILE A 240 8.67 17.44 3.82
N GLU A 241 7.78 16.47 4.04
CA GLU A 241 7.63 15.30 3.16
C GLU A 241 7.09 15.67 1.77
N LYS A 242 6.26 16.72 1.68
CA LYS A 242 5.80 17.25 0.40
C LYS A 242 6.95 17.93 -0.37
N ARG A 243 7.76 18.73 0.28
CA ARG A 243 8.89 19.42 -0.38
C ARG A 243 10.02 18.47 -0.76
N SER A 244 10.29 17.46 0.03
CA SER A 244 11.28 16.41 -0.27
C SER A 244 10.87 15.51 -1.44
N GLY A 245 9.58 15.55 -1.86
CA GLY A 245 9.02 14.69 -2.88
C GLY A 245 8.61 13.31 -2.38
N THR A 246 8.68 13.03 -1.07
CA THR A 246 8.31 11.73 -0.49
C THR A 246 6.87 11.34 -0.79
N LEU A 247 5.91 12.29 -0.65
CA LEU A 247 4.50 12.01 -0.99
C LEU A 247 4.34 11.55 -2.44
N ALA A 248 5.04 12.20 -3.37
CA ALA A 248 4.99 11.83 -4.78
C ALA A 248 5.69 10.49 -5.05
N HIS A 249 6.77 10.19 -4.33
CA HIS A 249 7.44 8.89 -4.39
C HIS A 249 6.54 7.75 -3.88
N LEU A 250 5.89 7.93 -2.73
CA LEU A 250 4.96 6.92 -2.19
C LEU A 250 3.74 6.74 -3.09
N ASN A 251 3.21 7.81 -3.68
CA ASN A 251 2.14 7.73 -4.68
C ASN A 251 2.57 6.92 -5.91
N GLU A 252 3.80 7.09 -6.37
CA GLU A 252 4.35 6.28 -7.46
C GLU A 252 4.51 4.83 -7.01
N LYS A 253 5.08 4.60 -5.83
CA LYS A 253 5.32 3.25 -5.28
C LYS A 253 4.04 2.43 -5.14
N TYR A 254 2.97 3.02 -4.59
CA TYR A 254 1.75 2.27 -4.26
C TYR A 254 0.67 2.32 -5.34
N PHE A 255 0.58 3.39 -6.15
CA PHE A 255 -0.57 3.61 -7.02
C PHE A 255 -0.25 3.74 -8.51
N ALA A 256 0.92 4.28 -8.91
CA ALA A 256 1.12 4.65 -10.31
C ALA A 256 1.25 3.45 -11.26
N HIS A 257 1.84 2.34 -10.81
CA HIS A 257 2.05 1.15 -11.63
C HIS A 257 0.79 0.30 -11.80
N VAL A 258 -0.28 0.56 -11.03
CA VAL A 258 -1.53 -0.23 -11.07
C VAL A 258 -2.62 0.37 -11.95
N ARG A 259 -2.47 1.62 -12.41
CA ARG A 259 -3.49 2.33 -13.21
C ARG A 259 -3.79 1.72 -14.57
N ARG A 260 -2.88 0.91 -15.13
CA ARG A 260 -3.08 0.22 -16.40
C ARG A 260 -3.48 -1.22 -16.13
N PHE A 261 -4.76 -1.48 -16.26
CA PHE A 261 -5.34 -2.80 -16.08
C PHE A 261 -5.58 -3.48 -17.43
N ASP A 262 -5.07 -4.69 -17.60
CA ASP A 262 -5.38 -5.57 -18.72
C ASP A 262 -6.00 -6.87 -18.18
N TYR A 263 -7.29 -7.02 -18.39
CA TYR A 263 -8.06 -8.17 -17.92
C TYR A 263 -7.55 -9.49 -18.51
N VAL A 264 -7.25 -9.50 -19.81
CA VAL A 264 -6.82 -10.73 -20.51
C VAL A 264 -5.46 -11.16 -20.00
N ASP A 265 -4.52 -10.21 -19.88
CA ASP A 265 -3.17 -10.46 -19.38
C ASP A 265 -3.18 -10.93 -17.93
N THR A 266 -3.96 -10.29 -17.06
CA THR A 266 -4.07 -10.66 -15.64
C THR A 266 -4.63 -12.07 -15.47
N ARG A 267 -5.70 -12.43 -16.17
CA ARG A 267 -6.24 -13.82 -16.14
C ARG A 267 -5.28 -14.85 -16.68
N ALA A 268 -4.53 -14.50 -17.73
CA ALA A 268 -3.52 -15.38 -18.30
C ALA A 268 -2.38 -15.62 -17.29
N PHE A 269 -1.97 -14.56 -16.57
CA PHE A 269 -0.95 -14.65 -15.51
C PHE A 269 -1.42 -15.54 -14.35
N ILE A 270 -2.62 -15.30 -13.79
CA ILE A 270 -3.18 -16.14 -12.70
C ILE A 270 -3.19 -17.61 -13.10
N ARG A 271 -3.73 -17.95 -14.29
CA ARG A 271 -3.69 -19.34 -14.80
C ARG A 271 -2.27 -19.88 -14.97
N ALA A 272 -1.31 -19.04 -15.32
CA ALA A 272 0.08 -19.47 -15.47
C ALA A 272 0.76 -19.72 -14.12
N ILE A 273 0.37 -19.01 -13.05
CA ILE A 273 0.82 -19.30 -11.68
C ILE A 273 0.44 -20.74 -11.30
N ASP A 274 -0.82 -21.15 -11.51
CA ASP A 274 -1.26 -22.50 -11.16
C ASP A 274 -0.61 -23.60 -12.04
N ASN A 275 -0.46 -23.34 -13.34
CA ASN A 275 -0.11 -24.39 -14.31
C ASN A 275 1.36 -24.44 -14.72
N LYS A 276 2.13 -23.33 -14.56
CA LYS A 276 3.52 -23.25 -15.05
C LYS A 276 4.53 -22.95 -13.96
N LEU A 277 4.19 -22.04 -13.01
CA LEU A 277 5.12 -21.61 -11.98
C LEU A 277 5.64 -22.75 -11.11
N PRO A 278 4.84 -23.74 -10.66
CA PRO A 278 5.32 -24.82 -9.80
C PRO A 278 6.50 -25.59 -10.39
N LYS A 279 6.56 -25.70 -11.72
CA LYS A 279 7.68 -26.36 -12.42
C LYS A 279 9.01 -25.63 -12.27
N TYR A 280 9.01 -24.34 -12.03
CA TYR A 280 10.20 -23.48 -12.05
C TYR A 280 10.48 -22.78 -10.72
N GLN A 281 9.56 -22.83 -9.78
CA GLN A 281 9.61 -22.09 -8.51
C GLN A 281 10.90 -22.40 -7.73
N GLU A 282 11.20 -23.66 -7.47
CA GLU A 282 12.42 -24.06 -6.77
C GLU A 282 13.69 -23.52 -7.45
N THR A 283 13.67 -23.42 -8.78
CA THR A 283 14.80 -22.89 -9.56
C THR A 283 14.90 -21.37 -9.39
N PHE A 284 13.77 -20.65 -9.36
CA PHE A 284 13.78 -19.22 -9.06
C PHE A 284 14.30 -18.96 -7.65
N GLU A 285 13.82 -19.70 -6.65
CA GLU A 285 14.28 -19.60 -5.26
C GLU A 285 15.78 -19.88 -5.15
N LYS A 286 16.27 -20.93 -5.79
CA LYS A 286 17.68 -21.33 -5.79
C LYS A 286 18.63 -20.27 -6.36
N TYR A 287 18.25 -19.60 -7.45
CA TYR A 287 19.14 -18.68 -8.17
C TYR A 287 18.87 -17.20 -7.93
N ALA A 288 17.84 -16.85 -7.17
CA ALA A 288 17.50 -15.46 -6.87
C ALA A 288 18.59 -14.74 -6.07
N GLY A 289 19.31 -15.44 -5.18
CA GLY A 289 20.30 -14.82 -4.29
C GLY A 289 19.62 -13.83 -3.34
N ASP A 290 20.10 -12.58 -3.31
CA ASP A 290 19.52 -11.51 -2.50
C ASP A 290 18.24 -10.88 -3.10
N ILE A 291 17.90 -11.25 -4.34
CA ILE A 291 16.65 -10.82 -4.99
C ILE A 291 15.50 -11.67 -4.45
N ASP A 292 14.38 -11.07 -4.10
CA ASP A 292 13.13 -11.80 -3.89
C ASP A 292 12.82 -12.65 -5.14
N TRP A 293 12.76 -13.99 -4.99
CA TRP A 293 12.57 -14.92 -6.09
C TRP A 293 11.33 -14.60 -6.95
N ARG A 294 10.29 -14.01 -6.35
CA ARG A 294 9.06 -13.59 -7.04
C ARG A 294 9.33 -12.46 -8.04
N LYS A 295 10.29 -11.57 -7.76
CA LYS A 295 10.73 -10.55 -8.73
C LYS A 295 11.41 -11.17 -9.93
N LEU A 296 12.22 -12.20 -9.70
CA LEU A 296 12.86 -12.95 -10.78
C LEU A 296 11.83 -13.72 -11.60
N ALA A 297 10.86 -14.38 -10.95
CA ALA A 297 9.75 -15.09 -11.60
C ALA A 297 8.86 -14.14 -12.40
N ALA A 298 8.51 -12.97 -11.85
CA ALA A 298 7.77 -11.92 -12.55
C ALA A 298 8.52 -11.40 -13.78
N THR A 299 9.84 -11.25 -13.68
CA THR A 299 10.70 -10.88 -14.82
C THR A 299 10.65 -11.94 -15.90
N ALA A 300 10.80 -13.21 -15.54
CA ALA A 300 10.69 -14.33 -16.48
C ALA A 300 9.31 -14.41 -17.15
N TYR A 301 8.24 -14.09 -16.42
CA TYR A 301 6.91 -14.04 -17.03
C TYR A 301 6.79 -12.89 -18.03
N GLN A 302 7.30 -11.71 -17.71
CA GLN A 302 7.33 -10.58 -18.64
C GLN A 302 8.15 -10.88 -19.91
N GLU A 303 9.22 -11.68 -19.80
CA GLU A 303 10.06 -12.06 -20.92
C GLU A 303 9.39 -13.07 -21.87
N SER A 304 8.76 -14.11 -21.32
CA SER A 304 8.32 -15.27 -22.12
C SER A 304 6.98 -15.87 -21.74
N HIS A 305 6.28 -15.31 -20.76
CA HIS A 305 5.12 -15.95 -20.11
C HIS A 305 5.46 -17.38 -19.60
N TRP A 306 6.69 -17.55 -19.07
CA TRP A 306 7.28 -18.82 -18.67
C TRP A 306 7.25 -19.87 -19.77
N ASN A 307 7.49 -19.46 -21.01
CA ASN A 307 7.60 -20.36 -22.15
C ASN A 307 9.09 -20.59 -22.50
N PRO A 308 9.66 -21.81 -22.28
CA PRO A 308 11.05 -22.07 -22.56
C PRO A 308 11.39 -22.01 -24.06
N ASN A 309 10.39 -22.13 -24.93
CA ASN A 309 10.54 -22.10 -26.39
C ASN A 309 10.36 -20.69 -26.97
N ALA A 310 10.21 -19.66 -26.14
CA ALA A 310 10.01 -18.29 -26.59
C ALA A 310 11.17 -17.82 -27.48
N ARG A 311 10.79 -17.11 -28.55
CA ARG A 311 11.74 -16.53 -29.53
C ARG A 311 11.25 -15.15 -29.99
N SER A 312 12.15 -14.17 -29.93
CA SER A 312 11.89 -12.86 -30.51
C SER A 312 12.37 -12.77 -31.97
N PRO A 313 11.85 -11.81 -32.74
CA PRO A 313 12.37 -11.51 -34.09
C PRO A 313 13.87 -11.15 -34.10
N THR A 314 14.39 -10.59 -33.00
CA THR A 314 15.79 -10.18 -32.85
C THR A 314 16.71 -11.29 -32.39
N GLY A 315 16.21 -12.54 -32.27
CA GLY A 315 17.02 -13.73 -31.96
C GLY A 315 17.29 -13.96 -30.47
N VAL A 316 16.66 -13.24 -29.52
CA VAL A 316 16.66 -13.62 -28.12
C VAL A 316 15.75 -14.83 -27.90
N ARG A 317 16.10 -15.73 -26.98
CA ARG A 317 15.43 -17.01 -26.79
C ARG A 317 15.44 -17.49 -25.35
N GLY A 318 14.52 -18.41 -25.07
CA GLY A 318 14.42 -19.13 -23.81
C GLY A 318 13.59 -18.39 -22.77
N LEU A 319 13.47 -18.95 -21.60
CA LEU A 319 12.54 -18.51 -20.55
C LEU A 319 12.85 -17.08 -20.06
N MET A 320 14.12 -16.69 -20.01
CA MET A 320 14.58 -15.34 -19.64
C MET A 320 15.06 -14.49 -20.84
N MET A 321 14.74 -14.91 -22.07
CA MET A 321 15.01 -14.19 -23.32
C MET A 321 16.46 -13.67 -23.42
N LEU A 322 17.44 -14.55 -23.20
CA LEU A 322 18.84 -14.16 -23.25
C LEU A 322 19.37 -14.08 -24.69
N THR A 323 20.18 -13.07 -24.98
CA THR A 323 21.00 -13.05 -26.21
C THR A 323 22.12 -14.06 -26.10
N LEU A 324 22.74 -14.45 -27.23
CA LEU A 324 23.93 -15.30 -27.20
C LEU A 324 25.12 -14.63 -26.48
N PRO A 325 25.41 -13.33 -26.72
CA PRO A 325 26.47 -12.65 -25.96
C PRO A 325 26.19 -12.63 -24.46
N THR A 326 24.95 -12.33 -24.04
CA THR A 326 24.57 -12.33 -22.61
C THR A 326 24.74 -13.71 -21.99
N ALA A 327 24.25 -14.77 -22.65
CA ALA A 327 24.41 -16.15 -22.16
C ALA A 327 25.89 -16.52 -21.98
N LYS A 328 26.75 -16.14 -22.95
CA LYS A 328 28.20 -16.33 -22.86
C LYS A 328 28.82 -15.53 -21.69
N GLN A 329 28.42 -14.28 -21.53
CA GLN A 329 28.90 -13.38 -20.46
C GLN A 329 28.63 -13.96 -19.07
N VAL A 330 27.45 -14.55 -18.87
CA VAL A 330 27.04 -15.12 -17.56
C VAL A 330 27.35 -16.60 -17.41
N GLY A 331 28.09 -17.18 -18.39
CA GLY A 331 28.62 -18.57 -18.35
C GLY A 331 27.51 -19.63 -18.57
N ILE A 332 26.48 -19.33 -19.33
CA ILE A 332 25.39 -20.28 -19.65
C ILE A 332 25.68 -20.99 -20.96
N LYS A 333 25.69 -22.33 -20.94
CA LYS A 333 25.96 -23.17 -22.11
C LYS A 333 24.74 -23.30 -23.03
N ASN A 334 23.57 -23.47 -22.46
CA ASN A 334 22.32 -23.65 -23.22
C ASN A 334 21.22 -22.71 -22.67
N ARG A 335 20.97 -21.57 -23.34
CA ARG A 335 19.91 -20.63 -22.98
C ARG A 335 18.48 -21.11 -23.29
N LEU A 336 18.35 -22.24 -24.01
CA LEU A 336 17.04 -22.89 -24.29
C LEU A 336 16.65 -23.87 -23.20
N ASP A 337 17.60 -24.33 -22.41
CA ASP A 337 17.30 -25.05 -21.18
C ASP A 337 16.70 -24.08 -20.15
N PRO A 338 15.46 -24.33 -19.67
CA PRO A 338 14.76 -23.38 -18.81
C PRO A 338 15.50 -23.10 -17.50
N TYR A 339 16.13 -24.09 -16.93
CA TYR A 339 16.86 -23.97 -15.65
C TYR A 339 18.13 -23.15 -15.81
N GLN A 340 18.90 -23.40 -16.89
CA GLN A 340 20.06 -22.57 -17.21
C GLN A 340 19.64 -21.17 -17.64
N SER A 341 18.49 -21.02 -18.32
CA SER A 341 17.95 -19.70 -18.68
C SER A 341 17.61 -18.88 -17.44
N ILE A 342 16.97 -19.46 -16.43
CA ILE A 342 16.69 -18.82 -15.13
C ILE A 342 17.99 -18.43 -14.44
N GLN A 343 18.95 -19.35 -14.33
CA GLN A 343 20.26 -19.08 -13.74
C GLN A 343 20.97 -17.90 -14.43
N GLY A 344 20.97 -17.90 -15.76
CA GLY A 344 21.60 -16.85 -16.56
C GLY A 344 20.91 -15.50 -16.41
N GLY A 345 19.57 -15.48 -16.42
CA GLY A 345 18.78 -14.29 -16.20
C GLY A 345 19.01 -13.69 -14.82
N ALA A 346 19.04 -14.52 -13.78
CA ALA A 346 19.34 -14.09 -12.42
C ALA A 346 20.74 -13.46 -12.31
N LYS A 347 21.77 -14.13 -12.84
CA LYS A 347 23.15 -13.59 -12.87
C LYS A 347 23.23 -12.26 -13.62
N TYR A 348 22.53 -12.16 -14.75
CA TYR A 348 22.52 -10.92 -15.53
C TYR A 348 21.82 -9.78 -14.80
N LEU A 349 20.68 -10.05 -14.16
CA LEU A 349 19.95 -9.05 -13.37
C LEU A 349 20.76 -8.59 -12.16
N ASN A 350 21.41 -9.51 -11.44
CA ASN A 350 22.34 -9.18 -10.35
C ASN A 350 23.51 -8.31 -10.84
N SER A 351 24.09 -8.61 -11.99
CA SER A 351 25.15 -7.78 -12.56
C SER A 351 24.68 -6.35 -12.91
N MET A 352 23.38 -6.15 -13.21
CA MET A 352 22.82 -4.80 -13.37
C MET A 352 22.70 -4.10 -12.03
N LEU A 353 22.25 -4.78 -10.98
CA LEU A 353 22.13 -4.24 -9.61
C LEU A 353 23.50 -3.80 -9.08
N GLU A 354 24.53 -4.62 -9.22
CA GLU A 354 25.90 -4.33 -8.77
C GLU A 354 26.49 -3.08 -9.44
N ARG A 355 26.18 -2.86 -10.72
CA ARG A 355 26.67 -1.71 -11.49
C ARG A 355 25.98 -0.38 -11.15
N LEU A 356 24.82 -0.42 -10.49
CA LEU A 356 24.08 0.79 -10.15
C LEU A 356 24.81 1.61 -9.07
N PRO A 357 24.88 2.94 -9.23
CA PRO A 357 25.48 3.81 -8.22
C PRO A 357 24.82 3.70 -6.85
N ALA A 358 25.63 3.84 -5.79
CA ALA A 358 25.16 3.83 -4.41
C ALA A 358 24.17 5.00 -4.08
N SER A 359 24.16 6.05 -4.90
CA SER A 359 23.21 7.17 -4.76
C SER A 359 21.75 6.78 -5.03
N ILE A 360 21.50 5.63 -5.68
CA ILE A 360 20.15 5.12 -5.91
C ILE A 360 19.68 4.40 -4.64
N PRO A 361 18.56 4.83 -4.02
CA PRO A 361 18.03 4.19 -2.82
C PRO A 361 17.77 2.69 -3.04
N GLU A 362 18.05 1.85 -2.04
CA GLU A 362 17.92 0.40 -2.12
C GLU A 362 16.52 -0.03 -2.60
N SER A 363 15.47 0.60 -2.07
CA SER A 363 14.08 0.33 -2.45
C SER A 363 13.74 0.59 -3.93
N GLN A 364 14.60 1.28 -4.66
CA GLN A 364 14.39 1.65 -6.07
C GLN A 364 15.36 0.96 -7.03
N ARG A 365 16.48 0.41 -6.53
CA ARG A 365 17.54 -0.20 -7.37
C ARG A 365 17.00 -1.22 -8.36
N MET A 366 16.07 -2.06 -7.93
CA MET A 366 15.46 -3.08 -8.78
C MET A 366 14.82 -2.50 -10.05
N TRP A 367 14.15 -1.37 -9.96
CA TRP A 367 13.48 -0.75 -11.12
C TRP A 367 14.49 -0.24 -12.14
N PHE A 368 15.60 0.33 -11.69
CA PHE A 368 16.72 0.71 -12.56
C PHE A 368 17.40 -0.51 -13.20
N ALA A 369 17.59 -1.59 -12.45
CA ALA A 369 18.17 -2.84 -12.96
C ALA A 369 17.28 -3.48 -14.03
N LEU A 370 15.96 -3.53 -13.80
CA LEU A 370 14.98 -4.04 -14.77
C LEU A 370 14.91 -3.19 -16.04
N ALA A 371 14.93 -1.86 -15.93
CA ALA A 371 15.04 -0.99 -17.10
C ALA A 371 16.35 -1.25 -17.85
N SER A 372 17.47 -1.44 -17.13
CA SER A 372 18.78 -1.77 -17.72
C SER A 372 18.79 -3.15 -18.38
N TYR A 373 18.07 -4.11 -17.82
CA TYR A 373 17.89 -5.44 -18.42
C TYR A 373 17.20 -5.34 -19.79
N ASN A 374 16.15 -4.51 -19.89
CA ASN A 374 15.34 -4.35 -21.09
C ASN A 374 16.02 -3.54 -22.21
N ILE A 375 16.50 -2.33 -21.92
CA ILE A 375 17.05 -1.41 -22.94
C ILE A 375 18.56 -1.24 -22.87
N GLY A 376 19.21 -1.88 -21.91
CA GLY A 376 20.64 -1.80 -21.67
C GLY A 376 21.05 -0.70 -20.69
N PHE A 377 22.05 -1.03 -19.86
CA PHE A 377 22.57 -0.17 -18.80
C PHE A 377 22.99 1.23 -19.29
N GLY A 378 23.62 1.32 -20.47
CA GLY A 378 24.08 2.60 -21.02
C GLY A 378 22.95 3.59 -21.28
N HIS A 379 21.80 3.13 -21.75
CA HIS A 379 20.65 3.99 -22.00
C HIS A 379 19.98 4.47 -20.71
N VAL A 380 20.01 3.65 -19.65
CA VAL A 380 19.55 4.08 -18.32
C VAL A 380 20.47 5.16 -17.75
N GLU A 381 21.79 5.02 -17.93
CA GLU A 381 22.75 6.08 -17.55
C GLU A 381 22.57 7.35 -18.39
N ASP A 382 22.25 7.25 -19.67
CA ASP A 382 21.89 8.40 -20.51
C ASP A 382 20.63 9.08 -19.98
N ALA A 383 19.60 8.32 -19.58
CA ALA A 383 18.39 8.87 -18.96
C ALA A 383 18.70 9.58 -17.64
N ARG A 384 19.58 9.02 -16.80
CA ARG A 384 20.00 9.64 -15.54
C ARG A 384 20.72 10.98 -15.76
N LYS A 385 21.65 11.04 -16.72
CA LYS A 385 22.35 12.29 -17.09
C LYS A 385 21.39 13.32 -17.68
N LEU A 386 20.43 12.87 -18.49
CA LEU A 386 19.41 13.76 -19.05
C LEU A 386 18.49 14.31 -17.94
N ALA A 387 18.06 13.48 -16.98
CA ALA A 387 17.30 13.90 -15.81
C ALA A 387 18.06 15.00 -15.03
N GLN A 388 19.33 14.79 -14.75
CA GLN A 388 20.17 15.77 -14.06
C GLN A 388 20.24 17.09 -14.83
N SER A 389 20.39 17.06 -16.16
CA SER A 389 20.41 18.26 -16.99
C SER A 389 19.07 19.02 -17.03
N MET A 390 17.99 18.34 -16.67
CA MET A 390 16.62 18.90 -16.58
C MET A 390 16.26 19.35 -15.14
N GLY A 391 17.19 19.27 -14.19
CA GLY A 391 16.93 19.59 -12.77
C GLY A 391 16.11 18.54 -12.03
N LEU A 392 15.99 17.33 -12.59
CA LEU A 392 15.31 16.19 -11.98
C LEU A 392 16.31 15.33 -11.18
N ASN A 393 15.82 14.51 -10.27
CA ASN A 393 16.66 13.64 -9.46
C ASN A 393 17.07 12.37 -10.25
N PRO A 394 18.36 12.21 -10.64
CA PRO A 394 18.83 11.06 -11.42
C PRO A 394 18.82 9.74 -10.66
N SER A 395 18.57 9.77 -9.36
CA SER A 395 18.52 8.59 -8.48
C SER A 395 17.09 8.24 -8.01
N ALA A 396 16.07 8.97 -8.51
CA ALA A 396 14.67 8.70 -8.21
C ALA A 396 13.98 8.03 -9.42
N TRP A 397 13.45 6.81 -9.24
CA TRP A 397 12.77 6.08 -10.31
C TRP A 397 11.61 6.88 -10.92
N ARG A 398 10.85 7.62 -10.11
CA ARG A 398 9.77 8.49 -10.56
C ARG A 398 10.25 9.45 -11.67
N ASP A 399 11.36 10.11 -11.45
CA ASP A 399 11.91 11.11 -12.38
C ASP A 399 12.51 10.44 -13.62
N ILE A 400 13.19 9.30 -13.44
CA ILE A 400 13.74 8.51 -14.55
C ILE A 400 12.63 7.94 -15.44
N LYS A 401 11.51 7.53 -14.85
CA LYS A 401 10.33 7.07 -15.58
C LYS A 401 9.76 8.13 -16.53
N GLU A 402 9.84 9.41 -16.17
CA GLU A 402 9.43 10.53 -17.02
C GLU A 402 10.46 10.81 -18.13
N VAL A 403 11.74 10.57 -17.88
CA VAL A 403 12.84 10.89 -18.79
C VAL A 403 13.12 9.78 -19.80
N LEU A 404 12.97 8.51 -19.44
CA LEU A 404 13.20 7.37 -20.33
C LEU A 404 12.47 7.52 -21.69
N PRO A 405 11.18 7.91 -21.76
CA PRO A 405 10.48 8.13 -23.03
C PRO A 405 11.11 9.20 -23.91
N LEU A 406 11.84 10.16 -23.34
CA LEU A 406 12.49 11.22 -24.09
C LEU A 406 13.65 10.70 -24.95
N LEU A 407 14.23 9.53 -24.59
CA LEU A 407 15.29 8.88 -25.40
C LEU A 407 14.78 8.41 -26.78
N GLN A 408 13.49 8.44 -27.06
CA GLN A 408 12.91 8.23 -28.40
C GLN A 408 12.87 9.51 -29.22
N LYS A 409 12.96 10.68 -28.59
CA LYS A 409 12.84 11.98 -29.26
C LYS A 409 14.21 12.46 -29.73
N ARG A 410 14.33 12.76 -31.03
CA ARG A 410 15.59 13.20 -31.70
C ARG A 410 16.27 14.36 -30.97
N LYS A 411 15.50 15.32 -30.43
CA LYS A 411 15.96 16.48 -29.65
C LYS A 411 16.81 16.06 -28.43
N HIS A 412 16.50 14.91 -27.82
CA HIS A 412 17.14 14.41 -26.60
C HIS A 412 18.20 13.36 -26.91
N TYR A 413 17.88 12.28 -27.66
CA TYR A 413 18.84 11.19 -27.84
C TYR A 413 20.10 11.58 -28.62
N LYS A 414 20.06 12.61 -29.49
CA LYS A 414 21.29 13.12 -30.15
C LYS A 414 22.31 13.72 -29.18
N LYS A 415 21.88 14.07 -27.97
CA LYS A 415 22.72 14.64 -26.91
C LYS A 415 23.24 13.58 -25.93
N THR A 416 22.81 12.33 -26.07
CA THR A 416 23.18 11.22 -25.18
C THR A 416 24.28 10.38 -25.82
N ARG A 417 25.04 9.65 -24.98
CA ARG A 417 26.18 8.86 -25.44
C ARG A 417 25.78 7.66 -26.29
N TYR A 418 24.68 6.99 -25.89
CA TYR A 418 24.24 5.73 -26.52
C TYR A 418 23.12 5.95 -27.54
N GLY A 419 22.59 7.18 -27.65
CA GLY A 419 21.63 7.55 -28.68
C GLY A 419 20.21 7.08 -28.42
N TYR A 420 19.53 6.64 -29.48
CA TYR A 420 18.11 6.25 -29.43
C TYR A 420 17.87 4.99 -28.59
N ALA A 421 16.87 5.04 -27.69
CA ALA A 421 16.35 3.89 -26.97
C ALA A 421 14.83 3.90 -26.89
N ARG A 422 14.19 2.75 -26.82
CA ARG A 422 12.75 2.57 -26.67
C ARG A 422 12.31 2.77 -25.21
N GLY A 423 12.54 3.98 -24.68
CA GLY A 423 12.33 4.28 -23.28
C GLY A 423 10.91 4.05 -22.76
N ASN A 424 9.87 4.22 -23.62
CA ASN A 424 8.50 3.86 -23.26
C ASN A 424 8.35 2.35 -23.00
N GLU A 425 9.01 1.50 -23.80
CA GLU A 425 8.96 0.04 -23.60
C GLU A 425 9.59 -0.34 -22.27
N ALA A 426 10.71 0.30 -21.87
CA ALA A 426 11.35 0.06 -20.59
C ALA A 426 10.45 0.45 -19.40
N VAL A 427 9.74 1.56 -19.48
CA VAL A 427 8.78 1.97 -18.45
C VAL A 427 7.65 0.94 -18.32
N HIS A 428 7.07 0.52 -19.46
CA HIS A 428 6.02 -0.49 -19.45
C HIS A 428 6.51 -1.84 -18.94
N TYR A 429 7.72 -2.23 -19.30
CA TYR A 429 8.36 -3.45 -18.84
C TYR A 429 8.47 -3.48 -17.30
N VAL A 430 9.00 -2.43 -16.71
CA VAL A 430 9.13 -2.32 -15.25
C VAL A 430 7.76 -2.31 -14.58
N ASP A 431 6.80 -1.52 -15.08
CA ASP A 431 5.45 -1.46 -14.51
C ASP A 431 4.73 -2.82 -14.59
N SER A 432 4.90 -3.58 -15.66
CA SER A 432 4.32 -4.93 -15.79
C SER A 432 4.94 -5.92 -14.80
N ILE A 433 6.27 -5.92 -14.66
CA ILE A 433 6.95 -6.80 -13.68
C ILE A 433 6.52 -6.47 -12.25
N ARG A 434 6.35 -5.18 -11.91
CA ARG A 434 5.82 -4.78 -10.59
C ARG A 434 4.44 -5.36 -10.34
N ARG A 435 3.53 -5.29 -11.33
CA ARG A 435 2.18 -5.88 -11.22
C ARG A 435 2.22 -7.39 -11.02
N TYR A 436 3.03 -8.11 -11.81
CA TYR A 436 3.18 -9.56 -11.65
C TYR A 436 3.78 -9.93 -10.29
N TYR A 437 4.80 -9.20 -9.86
CA TYR A 437 5.41 -9.38 -8.54
C TYR A 437 4.40 -9.19 -7.41
N ASP A 438 3.64 -8.10 -7.42
CA ASP A 438 2.63 -7.82 -6.41
C ASP A 438 1.54 -8.91 -6.38
N THR A 439 1.17 -9.45 -7.55
CA THR A 439 0.22 -10.56 -7.64
C THR A 439 0.79 -11.84 -7.01
N LEU A 440 2.06 -12.17 -7.27
CA LEU A 440 2.72 -13.31 -6.64
C LEU A 440 2.80 -13.18 -5.12
N VAL A 441 3.17 -11.99 -4.63
CA VAL A 441 3.21 -11.71 -3.18
C VAL A 441 1.83 -11.88 -2.54
N TRP A 442 0.79 -11.38 -3.20
CA TRP A 442 -0.58 -11.51 -2.69
C TRP A 442 -1.04 -12.98 -2.61
N ILE A 443 -0.80 -13.76 -3.66
CA ILE A 443 -1.17 -15.19 -3.70
C ILE A 443 -0.44 -15.96 -2.61
N ASP A 444 0.86 -15.75 -2.44
CA ASP A 444 1.63 -16.39 -1.38
C ASP A 444 1.08 -16.06 0.02
N ASN A 445 0.73 -14.79 0.25
CA ASN A 445 0.15 -14.38 1.52
C ASN A 445 -1.23 -15.01 1.78
N GLN A 446 -2.06 -15.17 0.75
CA GLN A 446 -3.35 -15.86 0.87
C GLN A 446 -3.17 -17.35 1.21
N ASN A 447 -2.23 -18.04 0.56
CA ASN A 447 -1.91 -19.43 0.83
C ASN A 447 -1.44 -19.64 2.28
N ILE A 448 -0.54 -18.78 2.77
CA ILE A 448 -0.09 -18.79 4.17
C ILE A 448 -1.27 -18.62 5.15
N LEU A 449 -2.20 -17.70 4.86
CA LEU A 449 -3.38 -17.48 5.70
C LEU A 449 -4.34 -18.68 5.70
N LEU A 450 -4.49 -19.36 4.56
CA LEU A 450 -5.30 -20.58 4.45
C LEU A 450 -4.67 -21.74 5.24
N ASP A 451 -3.36 -21.92 5.13
CA ASP A 451 -2.62 -22.94 5.88
C ASP A 451 -2.72 -22.70 7.40
N LEU A 452 -2.53 -21.46 7.86
CA LEU A 452 -2.69 -21.10 9.28
C LEU A 452 -4.12 -21.35 9.79
N LYS A 453 -5.14 -21.07 8.99
CA LYS A 453 -6.54 -21.37 9.35
C LYS A 453 -6.80 -22.88 9.44
N SER A 454 -6.23 -23.68 8.54
CA SER A 454 -6.36 -25.14 8.55
C SER A 454 -5.71 -25.74 9.79
N ASP A 455 -4.53 -25.27 10.20
CA ASP A 455 -3.81 -25.73 11.39
C ASP A 455 -4.56 -25.39 12.70
N VAL A 456 -5.15 -24.19 12.78
CA VAL A 456 -5.97 -23.77 13.91
C VAL A 456 -7.24 -24.65 14.03
N THR A 457 -7.86 -24.99 12.91
CA THR A 457 -9.05 -25.86 12.90
C THR A 457 -8.71 -27.28 13.32
N GLN A 458 -7.59 -27.85 12.85
CA GLN A 458 -7.12 -29.19 13.25
C GLN A 458 -6.73 -29.27 14.72
N THR A 459 -6.12 -28.20 15.27
CA THR A 459 -5.79 -28.16 16.70
C THR A 459 -7.02 -28.02 17.59
N ALA A 460 -8.07 -27.34 17.13
CA ALA A 460 -9.35 -27.23 17.83
C ALA A 460 -10.11 -28.58 17.86
N ASP A 461 -10.14 -29.29 16.73
CA ASP A 461 -10.77 -30.62 16.64
C ASP A 461 -10.04 -31.67 17.50
N ASN A 462 -8.72 -31.67 17.52
CA ASN A 462 -7.93 -32.57 18.37
C ASN A 462 -8.07 -32.27 19.88
N SER A 463 -8.30 -31.01 20.26
CA SER A 463 -8.55 -30.65 21.66
C SER A 463 -9.98 -31.01 22.13
N GLY A 464 -10.95 -31.11 21.21
CA GLY A 464 -12.31 -31.56 21.49
C GLY A 464 -12.42 -33.07 21.73
N GLN A 465 -11.60 -33.89 21.08
CA GLN A 465 -11.63 -35.36 21.23
C GLN A 465 -10.98 -35.86 22.52
N THR A 466 -10.17 -35.07 23.21
CA THR A 466 -9.52 -35.47 24.48
C THR A 466 -10.37 -35.26 25.73
N MET A 467 -11.55 -34.62 25.63
CA MET A 467 -12.44 -34.40 26.78
C MET A 467 -13.62 -35.39 26.90
N GLU A 468 -13.87 -36.23 25.91
CA GLU A 468 -14.99 -37.21 25.96
C GLU A 468 -14.63 -38.57 26.54
N GLY A 469 -13.39 -38.78 26.99
CA GLY A 469 -12.87 -40.07 27.50
C GLY A 469 -12.83 -40.25 29.00
N ALA A 470 -13.29 -39.32 29.85
CA ALA A 470 -13.26 -39.43 31.31
C ALA A 470 -14.67 -39.64 31.88
N GLN A 471 -15.18 -40.88 31.84
CA GLN A 471 -16.27 -41.29 32.75
C GLN A 471 -15.71 -41.63 34.13
N PRO A 472 -16.34 -41.18 35.24
CA PRO A 472 -15.94 -41.55 36.60
C PRO A 472 -16.45 -42.96 36.93
N GLN A 473 -15.55 -43.76 37.46
CA GLN A 473 -15.90 -44.99 38.21
C GLN A 473 -16.35 -44.66 39.62
#